data_8f9ba033d895c1e183f0419e85dbe937
#
_entry.id   8f9ba033d895c1e183f0419e85dbe937
#
_cell.length_a   1.000
_cell.length_b   1.000
_cell.length_c   1.000
_cell.angle_alpha   90.00
_cell.angle_beta   90.00
_cell.angle_gamma   90.00
#
_symmetry.space_group_name_H-M   'P 1'
#
loop_
_entity.id
_entity.type
_entity.pdbx_description
1 polymer ?
#
loop_
_entity_poly.entity_id
_entity_poly.type
_entity_poly.pdbx_seq_one_letter_code
_entity_poly.pdbx_strand_id
1 'polypeptide(L)'
;MKVTILLPAYNAALYLRDSLDSIMRQAFKDFDVLLIDDGSMDDTSKIAIEYSNIDRRIKYYKNEKNIGLIKTLNKGLSLAKGEYIVRMDADDIMFDDRLYKQVKYMDSNPECFVCGGQMEYIGGLTGMAPILPQKYEDLLYLSLINCPLYHPTTIIRNSAIKQFGLKYNDSYKHAEDYKFWSDIIFSHPNSIANIKDVVLFYRISNNQITAKYSDEQDLISKIVRRENVQHVLVSYGIKLPEVVNCEIIEKVSSLIRKEHIDAAEILTLVLCMLYMSMENSYVRIKHFILSKDYSLFVKNSSRIKLGLSVLLSGIFSNRGKRFVI
;
A
#
# COMPACT_ATOMS: atom_id res chain seq x y z
N MET A 1 10.44 13.44 -21.28
CA MET A 1 9.60 13.72 -20.11
C MET A 1 9.86 12.64 -19.07
N LYS A 2 10.31 13.07 -17.92
CA LYS A 2 10.78 12.17 -16.84
C LYS A 2 9.62 11.63 -16.02
N VAL A 3 8.64 12.47 -15.67
CA VAL A 3 7.54 12.09 -14.76
C VAL A 3 6.17 12.36 -15.39
N THR A 4 5.24 11.41 -15.25
CA THR A 4 3.80 11.64 -15.41
C THR A 4 3.14 11.58 -14.03
N ILE A 5 2.50 12.66 -13.59
CA ILE A 5 1.69 12.67 -12.37
C ILE A 5 0.30 12.16 -12.73
N LEU A 6 -0.12 11.06 -12.15
CA LEU A 6 -1.46 10.49 -12.30
C LEU A 6 -2.37 10.99 -11.17
N LEU A 7 -3.32 11.83 -11.53
CA LEU A 7 -4.24 12.52 -10.62
C LEU A 7 -5.69 12.16 -10.98
N PRO A 8 -6.25 11.06 -10.44
CA PRO A 8 -7.68 10.79 -10.57
C PRO A 8 -8.48 11.77 -9.70
N ALA A 9 -9.61 12.26 -10.20
CA ALA A 9 -10.49 13.16 -9.48
C ALA A 9 -11.96 12.73 -9.64
N TYR A 10 -12.72 12.78 -8.56
CA TYR A 10 -14.17 12.60 -8.56
C TYR A 10 -14.81 13.44 -7.48
N ASN A 11 -15.65 14.42 -7.87
CA ASN A 11 -16.26 15.39 -6.98
C ASN A 11 -15.24 16.03 -6.01
N ALA A 12 -14.14 16.53 -6.58
CA ALA A 12 -12.97 17.03 -5.87
C ALA A 12 -12.88 18.57 -5.84
N ALA A 13 -13.92 19.29 -6.26
CA ALA A 13 -13.89 20.74 -6.44
C ALA A 13 -13.40 21.50 -5.19
N LEU A 14 -13.68 20.98 -3.99
CA LEU A 14 -13.31 21.61 -2.72
C LEU A 14 -11.80 21.75 -2.52
N TYR A 15 -11.02 20.75 -2.98
CA TYR A 15 -9.58 20.66 -2.67
C TYR A 15 -8.69 20.60 -3.92
N LEU A 16 -9.27 20.42 -5.11
CA LEU A 16 -8.52 20.23 -6.34
C LEU A 16 -7.57 21.41 -6.64
N ARG A 17 -7.93 22.63 -6.28
CA ARG A 17 -7.06 23.81 -6.47
C ARG A 17 -5.80 23.70 -5.61
N ASP A 18 -5.91 23.38 -4.32
CA ASP A 18 -4.77 23.20 -3.41
C ASP A 18 -3.82 22.12 -3.97
N SER A 19 -4.39 21.01 -4.44
CA SER A 19 -3.65 19.90 -5.04
C SER A 19 -2.88 20.34 -6.29
N LEU A 20 -3.54 20.97 -7.26
CA LEU A 20 -2.92 21.44 -8.50
C LEU A 20 -1.87 22.52 -8.24
N ASP A 21 -2.10 23.46 -7.33
CA ASP A 21 -1.12 24.48 -6.95
C ASP A 21 0.14 23.86 -6.37
N SER A 22 0.03 22.81 -5.56
CA SER A 22 1.17 22.09 -5.02
C SER A 22 1.99 21.37 -6.10
N ILE A 23 1.32 20.84 -7.12
CA ILE A 23 1.96 20.23 -8.28
C ILE A 23 2.71 21.30 -9.10
N MET A 24 2.10 22.44 -9.35
CA MET A 24 2.72 23.53 -10.13
C MET A 24 3.96 24.12 -9.44
N ARG A 25 3.98 24.13 -8.08
CA ARG A 25 5.12 24.59 -7.29
C ARG A 25 6.32 23.64 -7.28
N GLN A 26 6.19 22.39 -7.76
CA GLN A 26 7.29 21.42 -7.73
C GLN A 26 8.60 22.02 -8.26
N ALA A 27 9.69 21.82 -7.52
CA ALA A 27 11.03 22.26 -7.92
C ALA A 27 11.51 21.55 -9.20
N PHE A 28 11.21 20.25 -9.32
CA PHE A 28 11.46 19.46 -10.52
C PHE A 28 10.48 19.85 -11.63
N LYS A 29 10.96 20.13 -12.86
CA LYS A 29 10.11 20.71 -13.93
C LYS A 29 9.79 19.77 -15.10
N ASP A 30 10.53 18.68 -15.28
CA ASP A 30 10.31 17.72 -16.39
C ASP A 30 9.21 16.72 -16.07
N PHE A 31 7.97 17.22 -15.98
CA PHE A 31 6.79 16.40 -15.73
C PHE A 31 5.57 16.86 -16.54
N ASP A 32 4.61 15.96 -16.71
CA ASP A 32 3.22 16.27 -17.08
C ASP A 32 2.24 15.70 -16.04
N VAL A 33 1.00 16.16 -16.12
CA VAL A 33 -0.10 15.73 -15.24
C VAL A 33 -1.20 15.10 -16.10
N LEU A 34 -1.58 13.88 -15.77
CA LEU A 34 -2.79 13.25 -16.26
C LEU A 34 -3.89 13.45 -15.21
N LEU A 35 -4.64 14.54 -15.35
CA LEU A 35 -5.83 14.81 -14.53
C LEU A 35 -7.03 14.10 -15.16
N ILE A 36 -7.50 13.03 -14.51
CA ILE A 36 -8.60 12.21 -15.01
C ILE A 36 -9.81 12.39 -14.10
N ASP A 37 -10.78 13.15 -14.59
CA ASP A 37 -12.08 13.35 -13.95
C ASP A 37 -12.99 12.14 -14.21
N ASP A 38 -13.33 11.41 -13.15
CA ASP A 38 -14.16 10.21 -13.24
C ASP A 38 -15.66 10.53 -13.27
N GLY A 39 -16.06 11.46 -14.13
CA GLY A 39 -17.46 11.84 -14.35
C GLY A 39 -18.05 12.66 -13.21
N SER A 40 -17.31 13.64 -12.69
CA SER A 40 -17.75 14.54 -11.61
C SER A 40 -18.99 15.34 -12.00
N MET A 41 -19.81 15.63 -10.99
CA MET A 41 -21.05 16.41 -11.09
C MET A 41 -20.93 17.80 -10.43
N ASP A 42 -19.83 18.06 -9.71
CA ASP A 42 -19.50 19.36 -9.10
C ASP A 42 -18.59 20.20 -10.03
N ASP A 43 -18.01 21.29 -9.52
CA ASP A 43 -17.12 22.19 -10.28
C ASP A 43 -15.72 21.58 -10.61
N THR A 44 -15.48 20.28 -10.34
CA THR A 44 -14.20 19.61 -10.63
C THR A 44 -13.77 19.80 -12.07
N SER A 45 -14.67 19.55 -13.04
CA SER A 45 -14.39 19.72 -14.48
C SER A 45 -14.01 21.15 -14.83
N LYS A 46 -14.70 22.14 -14.27
CA LYS A 46 -14.44 23.56 -14.49
C LYS A 46 -13.05 23.96 -14.01
N ILE A 47 -12.68 23.54 -12.80
CA ILE A 47 -11.34 23.78 -12.23
C ILE A 47 -10.27 23.11 -13.09
N ALA A 48 -10.48 21.85 -13.48
CA ALA A 48 -9.55 21.10 -14.32
C ALA A 48 -9.28 21.78 -15.66
N ILE A 49 -10.32 22.30 -16.33
CA ILE A 49 -10.20 23.04 -17.59
C ILE A 49 -9.44 24.36 -17.36
N GLU A 50 -9.76 25.10 -16.31
CA GLU A 50 -9.07 26.35 -15.96
C GLU A 50 -7.55 26.11 -15.84
N TYR A 51 -7.12 25.13 -15.04
CA TYR A 51 -5.70 24.83 -14.83
C TYR A 51 -5.01 24.26 -16.08
N SER A 52 -5.70 23.49 -16.91
CA SER A 52 -5.15 22.99 -18.18
C SER A 52 -4.90 24.13 -19.20
N ASN A 53 -5.64 25.24 -19.10
CA ASN A 53 -5.41 26.44 -19.91
C ASN A 53 -4.25 27.31 -19.38
N ILE A 54 -4.00 27.27 -18.06
CA ILE A 54 -2.90 28.00 -17.42
C ILE A 54 -1.56 27.29 -17.64
N ASP A 55 -1.54 25.94 -17.49
CA ASP A 55 -0.31 25.15 -17.59
C ASP A 55 -0.49 23.98 -18.59
N ARG A 56 0.22 24.04 -19.72
CA ARG A 56 0.17 23.03 -20.79
C ARG A 56 0.67 21.65 -20.39
N ARG A 57 1.32 21.52 -19.24
CA ARG A 57 1.71 20.22 -18.67
C ARG A 57 0.49 19.47 -18.12
N ILE A 58 -0.60 20.15 -17.75
CA ILE A 58 -1.82 19.55 -17.25
C ILE A 58 -2.68 19.10 -18.41
N LYS A 59 -2.84 17.79 -18.56
CA LYS A 59 -3.67 17.14 -19.56
C LYS A 59 -4.94 16.64 -18.91
N TYR A 60 -6.05 17.29 -19.22
CA TYR A 60 -7.36 16.96 -18.68
C TYR A 60 -8.05 15.91 -19.53
N TYR A 61 -8.55 14.85 -18.87
CA TYR A 61 -9.40 13.83 -19.44
C TYR A 61 -10.65 13.68 -18.58
N LYS A 62 -11.82 13.50 -19.21
CA LYS A 62 -13.06 13.24 -18.53
C LYS A 62 -13.62 11.88 -18.95
N ASN A 63 -14.07 11.07 -17.98
CA ASN A 63 -14.87 9.89 -18.23
C ASN A 63 -16.33 10.34 -18.43
N GLU A 64 -17.06 9.71 -19.36
CA GLU A 64 -18.48 10.02 -19.60
C GLU A 64 -19.35 9.83 -18.37
N LYS A 65 -18.99 8.90 -17.50
CA LYS A 65 -19.62 8.60 -16.21
C LYS A 65 -18.59 8.11 -15.22
N ASN A 66 -18.95 8.06 -13.93
CA ASN A 66 -18.13 7.43 -12.90
C ASN A 66 -17.94 5.94 -13.23
N ILE A 67 -16.70 5.52 -13.46
CA ILE A 67 -16.29 4.13 -13.71
C ILE A 67 -15.53 3.52 -12.54
N GLY A 68 -15.26 4.31 -11.49
CA GLY A 68 -14.55 3.93 -10.27
C GLY A 68 -13.04 4.14 -10.33
N LEU A 69 -12.45 4.29 -9.13
CA LEU A 69 -11.04 4.63 -8.95
C LEU A 69 -10.11 3.64 -9.69
N ILE A 70 -10.32 2.34 -9.53
CA ILE A 70 -9.48 1.29 -10.10
C ILE A 70 -9.39 1.41 -11.63
N LYS A 71 -10.53 1.55 -12.30
CA LYS A 71 -10.57 1.69 -13.78
C LYS A 71 -9.94 2.99 -14.23
N THR A 72 -10.16 4.08 -13.48
CA THR A 72 -9.57 5.39 -13.74
C THR A 72 -8.05 5.36 -13.56
N LEU A 73 -7.53 4.69 -12.51
CA LEU A 73 -6.09 4.46 -12.33
C LEU A 73 -5.51 3.63 -13.48
N ASN A 74 -6.13 2.51 -13.84
CA ASN A 74 -5.67 1.67 -14.96
C ASN A 74 -5.67 2.41 -16.30
N LYS A 75 -6.69 3.25 -16.56
CA LYS A 75 -6.69 4.17 -17.72
C LYS A 75 -5.49 5.11 -17.67
N GLY A 76 -5.21 5.69 -16.50
CA GLY A 76 -4.06 6.57 -16.31
C GLY A 76 -2.72 5.86 -16.52
N LEU A 77 -2.54 4.64 -15.99
CA LEU A 77 -1.35 3.81 -16.24
C LEU A 77 -1.12 3.57 -17.73
N SER A 78 -2.19 3.32 -18.51
CA SER A 78 -2.10 3.10 -19.96
C SER A 78 -1.76 4.37 -20.76
N LEU A 79 -2.15 5.54 -20.28
CA LEU A 79 -1.92 6.84 -20.93
C LEU A 79 -0.58 7.48 -20.55
N ALA A 80 0.02 7.04 -19.43
CA ALA A 80 1.25 7.62 -18.91
C ALA A 80 2.44 7.44 -19.85
N LYS A 81 3.16 8.53 -20.13
CA LYS A 81 4.30 8.56 -21.05
C LYS A 81 5.64 8.80 -20.38
N GLY A 82 5.63 9.30 -19.13
CA GLY A 82 6.83 9.52 -18.34
C GLY A 82 7.61 8.23 -18.09
N GLU A 83 8.89 8.36 -17.83
CA GLU A 83 9.73 7.26 -17.34
C GLU A 83 9.22 6.76 -15.99
N TYR A 84 8.73 7.70 -15.17
CA TYR A 84 8.09 7.43 -13.90
C TYR A 84 6.64 7.90 -13.88
N ILE A 85 5.81 7.20 -13.11
CA ILE A 85 4.42 7.58 -12.82
C ILE A 85 4.34 7.91 -11.34
N VAL A 86 3.98 9.14 -11.00
CA VAL A 86 3.73 9.57 -9.61
C VAL A 86 2.24 9.58 -9.36
N ARG A 87 1.79 8.83 -8.36
CA ARG A 87 0.38 8.78 -7.96
C ARG A 87 0.09 9.87 -6.92
N MET A 88 -1.05 10.54 -7.03
CA MET A 88 -1.53 11.52 -6.05
C MET A 88 -3.05 11.55 -6.03
N ASP A 89 -3.65 11.82 -4.85
CA ASP A 89 -5.09 12.10 -4.74
C ASP A 89 -5.39 13.58 -4.97
N ALA A 90 -6.60 13.86 -5.45
CA ALA A 90 -7.04 15.21 -5.80
C ALA A 90 -7.38 16.12 -4.61
N ASP A 91 -7.30 15.60 -3.38
CA ASP A 91 -7.50 16.31 -2.12
C ASP A 91 -6.23 16.46 -1.27
N ASP A 92 -5.10 15.91 -1.74
CA ASP A 92 -3.81 15.97 -1.06
C ASP A 92 -2.93 17.13 -1.56
N ILE A 93 -1.83 17.40 -0.84
CA ILE A 93 -0.86 18.45 -1.17
C ILE A 93 0.54 17.85 -1.22
N MET A 94 1.25 17.99 -2.35
CA MET A 94 2.65 17.59 -2.48
C MET A 94 3.59 18.54 -1.75
N PHE A 95 4.64 18.01 -1.12
CA PHE A 95 5.82 18.79 -0.75
C PHE A 95 6.55 19.28 -2.01
N ASP A 96 7.05 20.51 -2.02
CA ASP A 96 7.60 21.18 -3.19
C ASP A 96 8.82 20.46 -3.82
N ASP A 97 9.51 19.62 -3.05
CA ASP A 97 10.69 18.83 -3.46
C ASP A 97 10.42 17.33 -3.67
N ARG A 98 9.15 16.90 -3.60
CA ARG A 98 8.75 15.49 -3.71
C ARG A 98 9.31 14.83 -4.97
N LEU A 99 9.05 15.43 -6.13
CA LEU A 99 9.47 14.85 -7.42
C LEU A 99 10.99 14.73 -7.50
N TYR A 100 11.72 15.76 -7.04
CA TYR A 100 13.18 15.72 -7.03
C TYR A 100 13.74 14.58 -6.19
N LYS A 101 13.23 14.40 -4.96
CA LYS A 101 13.65 13.36 -4.04
C LYS A 101 13.36 11.96 -4.58
N GLN A 102 12.14 11.74 -5.06
CA GLN A 102 11.72 10.42 -5.53
C GLN A 102 12.40 10.04 -6.86
N VAL A 103 12.53 10.98 -7.81
CA VAL A 103 13.26 10.73 -9.07
C VAL A 103 14.71 10.41 -8.81
N LYS A 104 15.39 11.18 -7.93
CA LYS A 104 16.78 10.91 -7.53
C LYS A 104 16.95 9.50 -6.95
N TYR A 105 16.01 9.07 -6.09
CA TYR A 105 16.01 7.72 -5.53
C TYR A 105 15.86 6.66 -6.63
N MET A 106 14.85 6.80 -7.50
CA MET A 106 14.57 5.85 -8.58
C MET A 106 15.70 5.75 -9.60
N ASP A 107 16.35 6.86 -9.92
CA ASP A 107 17.52 6.89 -10.82
C ASP A 107 18.72 6.16 -10.22
N SER A 108 18.89 6.21 -8.90
CA SER A 108 19.99 5.55 -8.18
C SER A 108 19.71 4.07 -7.88
N ASN A 109 18.46 3.60 -8.05
CA ASN A 109 18.03 2.23 -7.75
C ASN A 109 17.23 1.66 -8.93
N PRO A 110 17.91 1.23 -10.02
CA PRO A 110 17.25 0.79 -11.25
C PRO A 110 16.40 -0.48 -11.07
N GLU A 111 16.69 -1.32 -10.07
CA GLU A 111 15.93 -2.49 -9.69
C GLU A 111 14.61 -2.16 -8.98
N CYS A 112 14.48 -0.95 -8.43
CA CYS A 112 13.27 -0.51 -7.75
C CYS A 112 12.16 -0.18 -8.76
N PHE A 113 11.03 -0.87 -8.66
CA PHE A 113 9.84 -0.63 -9.50
C PHE A 113 8.92 0.40 -8.89
N VAL A 114 8.81 0.39 -7.56
CA VAL A 114 7.92 1.29 -6.81
C VAL A 114 8.64 1.82 -5.57
N CYS A 115 8.59 3.12 -5.40
CA CYS A 115 9.08 3.78 -4.19
C CYS A 115 7.98 4.64 -3.58
N GLY A 116 7.68 4.42 -2.30
CA GLY A 116 6.82 5.29 -1.50
C GLY A 116 7.62 6.37 -0.76
N GLY A 117 6.91 7.13 0.06
CA GLY A 117 7.48 8.10 1.00
C GLY A 117 6.61 8.22 2.24
N GLN A 118 7.06 9.00 3.21
CA GLN A 118 6.27 9.28 4.41
C GLN A 118 5.25 10.38 4.12
N MET A 119 4.21 10.47 4.96
CA MET A 119 3.20 11.50 4.85
C MET A 119 2.87 12.14 6.20
N GLU A 120 2.32 13.33 6.13
CA GLU A 120 1.80 14.07 7.27
C GLU A 120 0.31 14.32 7.07
N TYR A 121 -0.48 14.20 8.14
CA TYR A 121 -1.92 14.44 8.11
C TYR A 121 -2.25 15.94 8.17
N ILE A 122 -3.26 16.34 7.39
CA ILE A 122 -3.89 17.67 7.46
C ILE A 122 -5.42 17.54 7.49
N GLY A 123 -6.11 18.56 7.94
CA GLY A 123 -7.57 18.59 8.01
C GLY A 123 -8.12 18.06 9.33
N GLY A 124 -8.93 17.01 9.30
CA GLY A 124 -9.57 16.44 10.50
C GLY A 124 -8.63 15.80 11.51
N LEU A 125 -7.41 15.49 11.11
CA LEU A 125 -6.29 15.02 11.92
C LEU A 125 -5.04 15.76 11.46
N THR A 126 -4.08 16.01 12.35
CA THR A 126 -2.81 16.65 12.02
C THR A 126 -1.63 15.89 12.64
N GLY A 127 -0.44 16.04 12.04
CA GLY A 127 0.80 15.42 12.49
C GLY A 127 1.26 14.27 11.62
N MET A 128 2.39 13.66 12.00
CA MET A 128 3.00 12.58 11.24
C MET A 128 2.13 11.33 11.22
N ALA A 129 1.96 10.76 10.03
CA ALA A 129 1.44 9.40 9.89
C ALA A 129 2.43 8.38 10.48
N PRO A 130 1.99 7.15 10.81
CA PRO A 130 2.89 6.09 11.22
C PRO A 130 4.03 5.90 10.20
N ILE A 131 5.28 5.91 10.66
CA ILE A 131 6.44 5.80 9.78
C ILE A 131 6.52 4.39 9.21
N LEU A 132 6.49 4.29 7.88
CA LEU A 132 6.65 3.02 7.18
C LEU A 132 8.14 2.68 7.01
N PRO A 133 8.49 1.37 7.03
CA PRO A 133 9.83 0.91 6.77
C PRO A 133 10.35 1.35 5.40
N GLN A 134 11.69 1.37 5.24
CA GLN A 134 12.34 1.79 4.00
C GLN A 134 12.85 0.60 3.19
N LYS A 135 13.34 -0.44 3.87
CA LYS A 135 13.99 -1.60 3.26
C LYS A 135 12.98 -2.64 2.78
N TYR A 136 13.31 -3.31 1.68
CA TYR A 136 12.50 -4.35 1.08
C TYR A 136 12.09 -5.45 2.09
N GLU A 137 13.03 -5.95 2.89
CA GLU A 137 12.77 -7.03 3.84
C GLU A 137 11.70 -6.62 4.86
N ASP A 138 11.80 -5.40 5.41
CA ASP A 138 10.84 -4.90 6.39
C ASP A 138 9.46 -4.62 5.75
N LEU A 139 9.46 -4.19 4.47
CA LEU A 139 8.22 -4.01 3.69
C LEU A 139 7.56 -5.35 3.36
N LEU A 140 8.36 -6.38 3.07
CA LEU A 140 7.86 -7.74 2.89
C LEU A 140 7.17 -8.26 4.16
N TYR A 141 7.78 -8.05 5.34
CA TYR A 141 7.15 -8.38 6.63
C TYR A 141 5.86 -7.59 6.84
N LEU A 142 5.90 -6.26 6.58
CA LEU A 142 4.73 -5.41 6.73
C LEU A 142 3.60 -5.86 5.79
N SER A 143 3.92 -6.29 4.56
CA SER A 143 2.94 -6.76 3.59
C SER A 143 2.13 -7.99 4.04
N LEU A 144 2.62 -8.76 5.00
CA LEU A 144 1.85 -9.86 5.59
C LEU A 144 0.73 -9.38 6.51
N ILE A 145 0.83 -8.18 7.07
CA ILE A 145 -0.09 -7.67 8.09
C ILE A 145 -0.84 -6.40 7.68
N ASN A 146 -0.25 -5.59 6.79
CA ASN A 146 -0.84 -4.32 6.35
C ASN A 146 -0.26 -3.90 5.00
N CYS A 147 -0.89 -2.88 4.37
CA CYS A 147 -0.37 -2.25 3.16
C CYS A 147 1.03 -1.67 3.41
N PRO A 148 2.06 -2.04 2.61
CA PRO A 148 3.44 -1.66 2.86
C PRO A 148 3.79 -0.24 2.41
N LEU A 149 2.97 0.39 1.56
CA LEU A 149 3.18 1.74 1.04
C LEU A 149 1.92 2.59 1.19
N TYR A 150 2.11 3.88 1.44
CA TYR A 150 1.03 4.86 1.32
C TYR A 150 0.77 5.15 -0.15
N HIS A 151 -0.39 4.74 -0.67
CA HIS A 151 -0.74 4.84 -2.09
C HIS A 151 -0.47 6.24 -2.69
N PRO A 152 -0.93 7.37 -2.08
CA PRO A 152 -0.75 8.69 -2.68
C PRO A 152 0.69 9.21 -2.64
N THR A 153 1.61 8.49 -2.00
CA THR A 153 3.03 8.88 -1.94
C THR A 153 3.90 8.20 -2.99
N THR A 154 3.35 7.29 -3.79
CA THR A 154 4.15 6.39 -4.63
C THR A 154 4.62 7.01 -5.94
N ILE A 155 5.83 6.60 -6.36
CA ILE A 155 6.40 6.74 -7.71
C ILE A 155 6.67 5.35 -8.27
N ILE A 156 6.28 5.11 -9.51
CA ILE A 156 6.30 3.79 -10.17
C ILE A 156 7.13 3.90 -11.44
N ARG A 157 8.00 2.93 -11.69
CA ARG A 157 8.76 2.81 -12.95
C ARG A 157 7.84 2.35 -14.08
N ASN A 158 7.61 3.20 -15.07
CA ASN A 158 6.67 2.94 -16.17
C ASN A 158 7.09 1.72 -17.04
N SER A 159 8.39 1.46 -17.18
CA SER A 159 8.88 0.27 -17.89
C SER A 159 8.44 -1.02 -17.18
N ALA A 160 8.40 -1.07 -15.84
CA ALA A 160 7.92 -2.22 -15.09
C ALA A 160 6.41 -2.46 -15.32
N ILE A 161 5.60 -1.39 -15.33
CA ILE A 161 4.17 -1.48 -15.67
C ILE A 161 3.96 -2.15 -17.03
N LYS A 162 4.72 -1.71 -18.04
CA LYS A 162 4.59 -2.23 -19.42
C LYS A 162 5.15 -3.64 -19.58
N GLN A 163 6.33 -3.89 -19.01
CA GLN A 163 7.03 -5.17 -19.15
C GLN A 163 6.28 -6.32 -18.49
N PHE A 164 5.71 -6.08 -17.30
CA PHE A 164 5.06 -7.11 -16.49
C PHE A 164 3.53 -7.05 -16.56
N GLY A 165 2.95 -6.12 -17.33
CA GLY A 165 1.51 -5.97 -17.46
C GLY A 165 0.81 -5.62 -16.15
N LEU A 166 1.51 -4.86 -15.26
CA LEU A 166 1.01 -4.54 -13.93
C LEU A 166 -0.22 -3.62 -14.01
N LYS A 167 -1.27 -3.97 -13.27
CA LYS A 167 -2.52 -3.21 -13.21
C LYS A 167 -3.23 -3.43 -11.88
N TYR A 168 -4.02 -2.44 -11.45
CA TYR A 168 -4.92 -2.60 -10.31
C TYR A 168 -6.02 -3.60 -10.64
N ASN A 169 -6.37 -4.47 -9.68
CA ASN A 169 -7.35 -5.53 -9.85
C ASN A 169 -8.71 -5.12 -9.28
N ASP A 170 -9.75 -5.09 -10.12
CA ASP A 170 -11.12 -4.69 -9.75
C ASP A 170 -11.75 -5.57 -8.65
N SER A 171 -11.26 -6.81 -8.47
CA SER A 171 -11.76 -7.74 -7.44
C SER A 171 -11.35 -7.34 -6.02
N TYR A 172 -10.40 -6.41 -5.85
CA TYR A 172 -9.87 -5.96 -4.55
C TYR A 172 -10.24 -4.51 -4.23
N LYS A 173 -11.48 -4.14 -4.55
CA LYS A 173 -11.98 -2.78 -4.32
C LYS A 173 -11.81 -2.36 -2.87
N HIS A 174 -11.29 -1.14 -2.65
CA HIS A 174 -10.91 -0.52 -1.37
C HIS A 174 -9.62 -1.06 -0.72
N ALA A 175 -8.98 -2.09 -1.32
CA ALA A 175 -7.63 -2.55 -0.97
C ALA A 175 -6.83 -2.88 -2.25
N GLU A 176 -7.17 -2.22 -3.36
CA GLU A 176 -6.55 -2.38 -4.67
C GLU A 176 -5.05 -2.04 -4.66
N ASP A 177 -4.66 -1.06 -3.87
CA ASP A 177 -3.28 -0.66 -3.65
C ASP A 177 -2.51 -1.73 -2.89
N TYR A 178 -3.07 -2.27 -1.81
CA TYR A 178 -2.45 -3.33 -1.03
C TYR A 178 -2.21 -4.57 -1.91
N LYS A 179 -3.22 -4.98 -2.70
CA LYS A 179 -3.07 -6.09 -3.65
C LYS A 179 -1.98 -5.80 -4.69
N PHE A 180 -1.97 -4.61 -5.25
CA PHE A 180 -1.01 -4.22 -6.28
C PHE A 180 0.45 -4.25 -5.77
N TRP A 181 0.70 -3.74 -4.55
CA TRP A 181 2.02 -3.81 -3.92
C TRP A 181 2.40 -5.25 -3.53
N SER A 182 1.43 -6.04 -3.06
CA SER A 182 1.64 -7.46 -2.74
C SER A 182 2.07 -8.24 -3.99
N ASP A 183 1.40 -8.06 -5.12
CA ASP A 183 1.75 -8.74 -6.36
C ASP A 183 3.18 -8.39 -6.81
N ILE A 184 3.59 -7.14 -6.66
CA ILE A 184 4.95 -6.71 -7.00
C ILE A 184 5.97 -7.31 -6.02
N ILE A 185 5.75 -7.18 -4.71
CA ILE A 185 6.73 -7.58 -3.69
C ILE A 185 7.02 -9.07 -3.70
N PHE A 186 6.00 -9.92 -3.96
CA PHE A 186 6.16 -11.38 -4.01
C PHE A 186 6.65 -11.89 -5.36
N SER A 187 6.40 -11.16 -6.47
CA SER A 187 6.85 -11.58 -7.80
C SER A 187 8.22 -11.04 -8.18
N HIS A 188 8.65 -9.92 -7.58
CA HIS A 188 9.88 -9.21 -7.94
C HIS A 188 10.64 -8.79 -6.68
N PRO A 189 11.51 -9.65 -6.13
CA PRO A 189 12.31 -9.32 -4.95
C PRO A 189 13.13 -8.02 -5.13
N ASN A 190 13.26 -7.23 -4.07
CA ASN A 190 13.96 -5.94 -4.03
C ASN A 190 13.38 -4.83 -4.93
N SER A 191 12.16 -5.02 -5.46
CA SER A 191 11.53 -4.09 -6.38
C SER A 191 10.73 -2.95 -5.72
N ILE A 192 10.57 -2.97 -4.39
CA ILE A 192 9.75 -2.02 -3.63
C ILE A 192 10.55 -1.40 -2.49
N ALA A 193 10.38 -0.10 -2.27
CA ALA A 193 11.07 0.65 -1.21
C ALA A 193 10.23 1.83 -0.69
N ASN A 194 10.66 2.45 0.40
CA ASN A 194 10.24 3.79 0.83
C ASN A 194 11.45 4.69 1.04
N ILE A 195 11.34 5.97 0.71
CA ILE A 195 12.27 6.98 1.23
C ILE A 195 11.82 7.43 2.63
N LYS A 196 12.78 7.95 3.41
CA LYS A 196 12.51 8.48 4.76
C LYS A 196 11.78 9.82 4.75
N ASP A 197 11.81 10.49 3.62
CA ASP A 197 11.31 11.86 3.48
C ASP A 197 9.78 11.88 3.49
N VAL A 198 9.23 12.92 4.13
CA VAL A 198 7.82 13.28 3.98
C VAL A 198 7.65 13.92 2.61
N VAL A 199 6.71 13.40 1.83
CA VAL A 199 6.50 13.81 0.44
C VAL A 199 5.09 14.32 0.17
N LEU A 200 4.17 14.16 1.13
CA LEU A 200 2.76 14.45 0.97
C LEU A 200 2.11 14.92 2.29
N PHE A 201 1.29 15.93 2.21
CA PHE A 201 0.25 16.19 3.19
C PHE A 201 -1.02 15.42 2.77
N TYR A 202 -1.39 14.42 3.56
CA TYR A 202 -2.58 13.61 3.37
C TYR A 202 -3.76 14.23 4.09
N ARG A 203 -4.80 14.58 3.35
CA ARG A 203 -5.98 15.23 3.92
C ARG A 203 -6.92 14.20 4.55
N ILE A 204 -7.30 14.44 5.80
CA ILE A 204 -8.32 13.65 6.48
C ILE A 204 -9.65 14.40 6.42
N SER A 205 -10.66 13.79 5.83
CA SER A 205 -12.03 14.30 5.75
C SER A 205 -13.06 13.20 5.96
N ASN A 206 -14.28 13.57 6.41
CA ASN A 206 -15.36 12.61 6.61
C ASN A 206 -15.91 11.99 5.32
N ASN A 207 -15.51 12.53 4.17
CA ASN A 207 -15.99 12.09 2.87
C ASN A 207 -15.09 11.06 2.19
N GLN A 208 -13.94 10.73 2.78
CA GLN A 208 -12.99 9.80 2.21
C GLN A 208 -13.50 8.36 2.13
N ILE A 209 -13.00 7.63 1.13
CA ILE A 209 -13.31 6.21 0.89
C ILE A 209 -13.02 5.38 2.15
N THR A 210 -11.86 5.57 2.76
CA THR A 210 -11.44 4.87 3.98
C THR A 210 -12.41 5.05 5.14
N ALA A 211 -12.99 6.24 5.31
CA ALA A 211 -13.98 6.49 6.35
C ALA A 211 -15.33 5.83 6.07
N LYS A 212 -15.74 5.80 4.78
CA LYS A 212 -17.06 5.27 4.37
C LYS A 212 -17.09 3.75 4.26
N TYR A 213 -15.99 3.12 3.85
CA TYR A 213 -15.93 1.70 3.48
C TYR A 213 -14.94 0.90 4.35
N SER A 214 -14.73 1.31 5.60
CA SER A 214 -13.73 0.69 6.49
C SER A 214 -13.92 -0.82 6.68
N ASP A 215 -15.17 -1.31 6.73
CA ASP A 215 -15.47 -2.72 6.94
C ASP A 215 -15.23 -3.56 5.69
N GLU A 216 -15.60 -3.02 4.51
CA GLU A 216 -15.30 -3.66 3.22
C GLU A 216 -13.79 -3.69 2.97
N GLN A 217 -13.09 -2.60 3.25
CA GLN A 217 -11.64 -2.52 3.16
C GLN A 217 -10.94 -3.54 4.07
N ASP A 218 -11.40 -3.71 5.32
CA ASP A 218 -10.85 -4.72 6.23
C ASP A 218 -11.08 -6.14 5.72
N LEU A 219 -12.28 -6.43 5.17
CA LEU A 219 -12.59 -7.74 4.59
C LEU A 219 -11.67 -8.07 3.41
N ILE A 220 -11.51 -7.15 2.46
CA ILE A 220 -10.65 -7.37 1.29
C ILE A 220 -9.17 -7.44 1.71
N SER A 221 -8.74 -6.61 2.66
CA SER A 221 -7.38 -6.68 3.21
C SER A 221 -7.06 -8.02 3.86
N LYS A 222 -8.06 -8.70 4.47
CA LYS A 222 -7.91 -10.08 4.98
C LYS A 222 -7.61 -11.06 3.85
N ILE A 223 -8.31 -10.92 2.73
CA ILE A 223 -8.06 -11.77 1.55
C ILE A 223 -6.62 -11.57 1.06
N VAL A 224 -6.17 -10.32 0.91
CA VAL A 224 -4.79 -10.02 0.49
C VAL A 224 -3.77 -10.59 1.48
N ARG A 225 -3.96 -10.41 2.78
CA ARG A 225 -3.08 -11.00 3.81
C ARG A 225 -2.99 -12.52 3.70
N ARG A 226 -4.14 -13.18 3.50
CA ARG A 226 -4.19 -14.63 3.33
C ARG A 226 -3.41 -15.10 2.10
N GLU A 227 -3.53 -14.39 0.97
CA GLU A 227 -2.78 -14.66 -0.24
C GLU A 227 -1.27 -14.45 -0.01
N ASN A 228 -0.88 -13.39 0.68
CA ASN A 228 0.51 -13.11 1.02
C ASN A 228 1.12 -14.22 1.90
N VAL A 229 0.39 -14.69 2.91
CA VAL A 229 0.78 -15.85 3.72
C VAL A 229 0.93 -17.10 2.85
N GLN A 230 -0.01 -17.34 1.93
CA GLN A 230 0.08 -18.47 1.00
C GLN A 230 1.31 -18.36 0.09
N HIS A 231 1.68 -17.17 -0.40
CA HIS A 231 2.92 -16.98 -1.17
C HIS A 231 4.16 -17.42 -0.37
N VAL A 232 4.26 -17.02 0.89
CA VAL A 232 5.37 -17.48 1.75
C VAL A 232 5.34 -18.99 1.92
N LEU A 233 4.19 -19.59 2.24
CA LEU A 233 4.08 -21.01 2.51
C LEU A 233 4.35 -21.88 1.28
N VAL A 234 3.98 -21.42 0.07
CA VAL A 234 4.24 -22.13 -1.18
C VAL A 234 5.72 -22.34 -1.44
N SER A 235 6.59 -21.38 -1.09
CA SER A 235 8.04 -21.54 -1.23
C SER A 235 8.61 -22.69 -0.37
N TYR A 236 7.85 -23.13 0.64
CA TYR A 236 8.15 -24.30 1.49
C TYR A 236 7.31 -25.55 1.15
N GLY A 237 6.60 -25.54 0.00
CA GLY A 237 5.75 -26.66 -0.42
C GLY A 237 4.48 -26.84 0.42
N ILE A 238 4.06 -25.81 1.15
CA ILE A 238 2.88 -25.85 2.03
C ILE A 238 1.73 -25.11 1.38
N LYS A 239 0.55 -25.76 1.32
CA LYS A 239 -0.72 -25.14 0.93
C LYS A 239 -1.50 -24.74 2.18
N LEU A 240 -1.92 -23.47 2.24
CA LEU A 240 -2.77 -22.97 3.32
C LEU A 240 -4.19 -23.54 3.19
N PRO A 241 -4.72 -24.24 4.23
CA PRO A 241 -6.07 -24.76 4.21
C PRO A 241 -7.11 -23.62 4.33
N GLU A 242 -8.35 -23.86 3.93
CA GLU A 242 -9.44 -22.86 4.08
C GLU A 242 -9.62 -22.44 5.54
N VAL A 243 -9.61 -23.40 6.45
CA VAL A 243 -9.65 -23.17 7.89
C VAL A 243 -8.32 -23.58 8.51
N VAL A 244 -7.69 -22.65 9.22
CA VAL A 244 -6.42 -22.90 9.91
C VAL A 244 -6.63 -23.89 11.06
N ASN A 245 -5.86 -24.98 11.05
CA ASN A 245 -5.92 -26.06 12.02
C ASN A 245 -4.54 -26.32 12.67
N CYS A 246 -4.48 -27.24 13.64
CA CYS A 246 -3.25 -27.56 14.34
C CYS A 246 -2.19 -28.18 13.42
N GLU A 247 -2.58 -28.92 12.39
CA GLU A 247 -1.64 -29.57 11.45
C GLU A 247 -0.77 -28.56 10.71
N ILE A 248 -1.36 -27.48 10.17
CA ILE A 248 -0.60 -26.43 9.48
C ILE A 248 0.33 -25.70 10.44
N ILE A 249 -0.11 -25.45 11.68
CA ILE A 249 0.70 -24.84 12.73
C ILE A 249 1.93 -25.70 13.04
N GLU A 250 1.76 -27.01 13.23
CA GLU A 250 2.85 -27.95 13.50
C GLU A 250 3.84 -28.03 12.33
N LYS A 251 3.35 -28.03 11.09
CA LYS A 251 4.20 -27.99 9.89
C LYS A 251 5.07 -26.74 9.86
N VAL A 252 4.48 -25.55 10.05
CA VAL A 252 5.22 -24.28 10.05
C VAL A 252 6.20 -24.22 11.23
N SER A 253 5.80 -24.63 12.43
CA SER A 253 6.67 -24.71 13.61
C SER A 253 7.87 -25.64 13.38
N SER A 254 7.67 -26.76 12.69
CA SER A 254 8.73 -27.70 12.33
C SER A 254 9.73 -27.09 11.34
N LEU A 255 9.26 -26.29 10.40
CA LEU A 255 10.13 -25.57 9.45
C LEU A 255 11.01 -24.54 10.16
N ILE A 256 10.45 -23.72 11.04
CA ILE A 256 11.18 -22.69 11.78
C ILE A 256 12.40 -23.27 12.52
N ARG A 257 12.26 -24.52 13.02
CA ARG A 257 13.35 -25.21 13.74
C ARG A 257 14.50 -25.66 12.84
N LYS A 258 14.28 -25.74 11.54
CA LYS A 258 15.25 -26.25 10.56
C LYS A 258 15.90 -25.15 9.73
N GLU A 259 15.31 -23.96 9.67
CA GLU A 259 15.73 -22.88 8.80
C GLU A 259 16.79 -21.96 9.44
N HIS A 260 17.52 -21.25 8.58
CA HIS A 260 18.42 -20.17 8.99
C HIS A 260 17.63 -18.97 9.53
N ILE A 261 18.30 -18.10 10.30
CA ILE A 261 17.69 -17.01 11.09
C ILE A 261 16.70 -16.14 10.29
N ASP A 262 17.06 -15.72 9.08
CA ASP A 262 16.22 -14.80 8.27
C ASP A 262 14.92 -15.46 7.79
N ALA A 263 15.00 -16.71 7.32
CA ALA A 263 13.82 -17.49 6.94
C ALA A 263 12.94 -17.85 8.16
N ALA A 264 13.56 -18.10 9.32
CA ALA A 264 12.84 -18.37 10.56
C ALA A 264 12.03 -17.16 11.05
N GLU A 265 12.49 -15.92 10.81
CA GLU A 265 11.75 -14.71 11.20
C GLU A 265 10.41 -14.59 10.45
N ILE A 266 10.41 -14.69 9.13
CA ILE A 266 9.18 -14.57 8.32
C ILE A 266 8.21 -15.70 8.64
N LEU A 267 8.70 -16.94 8.79
CA LEU A 267 7.88 -18.08 9.18
C LEU A 267 7.30 -17.91 10.57
N THR A 268 8.03 -17.29 11.50
CA THR A 268 7.51 -16.99 12.84
C THR A 268 6.37 -15.98 12.78
N LEU A 269 6.45 -14.96 11.92
CA LEU A 269 5.34 -14.02 11.73
C LEU A 269 4.12 -14.75 11.13
N VAL A 270 4.33 -15.58 10.10
CA VAL A 270 3.28 -16.43 9.52
C VAL A 270 2.64 -17.31 10.59
N LEU A 271 3.44 -17.95 11.43
CA LEU A 271 2.95 -18.77 12.54
C LEU A 271 2.03 -17.98 13.48
N CYS A 272 2.41 -16.75 13.82
CA CYS A 272 1.58 -15.87 14.65
C CYS A 272 0.24 -15.58 13.99
N MET A 273 0.25 -15.25 12.69
CA MET A 273 -0.96 -14.97 11.93
C MET A 273 -1.87 -16.20 11.86
N LEU A 274 -1.29 -17.41 11.69
CA LEU A 274 -2.04 -18.66 11.73
C LEU A 274 -2.71 -18.89 13.08
N TYR A 275 -1.98 -18.70 14.20
CA TYR A 275 -2.57 -18.80 15.54
C TYR A 275 -3.72 -17.82 15.74
N MET A 276 -3.60 -16.59 15.22
CA MET A 276 -4.64 -15.57 15.38
C MET A 276 -5.89 -15.84 14.54
N SER A 277 -5.77 -16.60 13.45
CA SER A 277 -6.88 -16.97 12.57
C SER A 277 -7.67 -18.19 13.03
N MET A 278 -7.21 -18.93 14.06
CA MET A 278 -7.96 -20.05 14.63
C MET A 278 -9.27 -19.58 15.28
N GLU A 279 -10.38 -20.25 14.98
CA GLU A 279 -11.71 -19.87 15.46
C GLU A 279 -11.87 -19.96 16.97
N ASN A 280 -11.21 -20.94 17.62
CA ASN A 280 -11.34 -21.18 19.05
C ASN A 280 -10.21 -20.53 19.85
N SER A 281 -10.51 -19.45 20.56
CA SER A 281 -9.54 -18.70 21.37
C SER A 281 -8.87 -19.50 22.48
N TYR A 282 -9.58 -20.48 23.06
CA TYR A 282 -9.02 -21.36 24.10
C TYR A 282 -7.99 -22.34 23.52
N VAL A 283 -8.30 -22.97 22.39
CA VAL A 283 -7.37 -23.85 21.67
C VAL A 283 -6.15 -23.05 21.22
N ARG A 284 -6.34 -21.84 20.75
CA ARG A 284 -5.31 -20.89 20.33
C ARG A 284 -4.30 -20.60 21.44
N ILE A 285 -4.81 -20.18 22.61
CA ILE A 285 -3.98 -19.83 23.78
C ILE A 285 -3.30 -21.07 24.34
N LYS A 286 -4.02 -22.17 24.46
CA LYS A 286 -3.47 -23.44 24.97
C LYS A 286 -2.35 -23.97 24.07
N HIS A 287 -2.56 -23.99 22.75
CA HIS A 287 -1.54 -24.42 21.79
C HIS A 287 -0.29 -23.52 21.83
N PHE A 288 -0.47 -22.19 21.87
CA PHE A 288 0.62 -21.23 21.92
C PHE A 288 1.43 -21.34 23.21
N ILE A 289 0.77 -21.46 24.36
CA ILE A 289 1.46 -21.54 25.68
C ILE A 289 2.14 -22.91 25.89
N LEU A 290 1.52 -24.01 25.42
CA LEU A 290 2.05 -25.37 25.60
C LEU A 290 3.04 -25.75 24.48
N SER A 291 3.04 -25.06 23.36
CA SER A 291 4.01 -25.30 22.29
C SER A 291 5.37 -24.69 22.68
N LYS A 292 6.45 -25.42 22.33
CA LYS A 292 7.81 -24.86 22.39
C LYS A 292 7.99 -23.60 21.48
N ASP A 293 6.95 -23.19 20.81
CA ASP A 293 6.92 -22.08 19.84
C ASP A 293 7.06 -20.72 20.52
N TYR A 294 6.63 -20.58 21.78
CA TYR A 294 6.90 -19.38 22.59
C TYR A 294 8.39 -19.06 22.70
N SER A 295 9.24 -20.09 22.78
CA SER A 295 10.70 -19.91 22.84
C SER A 295 11.29 -19.44 21.49
N LEU A 296 10.70 -19.84 20.37
CA LEU A 296 11.04 -19.36 19.03
C LEU A 296 10.68 -17.88 18.86
N PHE A 297 9.55 -17.48 19.41
CA PHE A 297 9.08 -16.10 19.47
C PHE A 297 10.06 -15.16 20.19
N VAL A 298 10.54 -15.57 21.35
CA VAL A 298 11.45 -14.78 22.19
C VAL A 298 12.85 -14.64 21.56
N LYS A 299 13.32 -15.68 20.85
CA LYS A 299 14.65 -15.68 20.21
C LYS A 299 14.74 -14.77 18.97
N ASN A 300 13.66 -14.67 18.20
CA ASN A 300 13.63 -13.96 16.88
C ASN A 300 13.02 -12.55 16.99
N SER A 301 13.07 -11.92 18.16
CA SER A 301 12.14 -10.84 18.53
C SER A 301 12.46 -9.44 18.05
N SER A 302 13.56 -9.15 17.35
CA SER A 302 13.90 -7.74 17.02
C SER A 302 13.03 -7.14 15.92
N ARG A 303 12.76 -7.86 14.83
CA ARG A 303 11.87 -7.44 13.73
C ARG A 303 10.41 -7.79 14.03
N ILE A 304 10.16 -8.89 14.73
CA ILE A 304 8.82 -9.35 15.14
C ILE A 304 8.15 -8.34 16.09
N LYS A 305 8.89 -7.56 16.86
CA LYS A 305 8.34 -6.53 17.77
C LYS A 305 7.47 -5.51 17.03
N LEU A 306 7.81 -5.14 15.80
CA LEU A 306 7.01 -4.22 15.00
C LEU A 306 5.68 -4.88 14.58
N GLY A 307 5.73 -6.09 14.05
CA GLY A 307 4.54 -6.86 13.67
C GLY A 307 3.66 -7.19 14.88
N LEU A 308 4.24 -7.58 16.02
CA LEU A 308 3.51 -7.87 17.25
C LEU A 308 2.89 -6.63 17.89
N SER A 309 3.54 -5.47 17.88
CA SER A 309 2.94 -4.26 18.42
C SER A 309 1.68 -3.87 17.65
N VAL A 310 1.68 -4.05 16.31
CA VAL A 310 0.52 -3.82 15.45
C VAL A 310 -0.56 -4.90 15.71
N LEU A 311 -0.18 -6.17 15.81
CA LEU A 311 -1.08 -7.27 16.11
C LEU A 311 -1.69 -7.17 17.52
N LEU A 312 -0.90 -6.84 18.54
CA LEU A 312 -1.36 -6.67 19.91
C LEU A 312 -2.19 -5.39 20.08
N SER A 313 -1.85 -4.29 19.41
CA SER A 313 -2.69 -3.08 19.44
C SER A 313 -4.08 -3.33 18.83
N GLY A 314 -4.18 -4.19 17.81
CA GLY A 314 -5.46 -4.66 17.26
C GLY A 314 -6.27 -5.53 18.24
N ILE A 315 -5.60 -6.33 19.09
CA ILE A 315 -6.26 -7.17 20.12
C ILE A 315 -6.76 -6.33 21.30
N PHE A 316 -6.01 -5.32 21.70
CA PHE A 316 -6.31 -4.48 22.88
C PHE A 316 -7.08 -3.19 22.52
N SER A 317 -7.22 -2.84 21.22
CA SER A 317 -8.12 -1.75 20.85
C SER A 317 -9.56 -2.19 21.11
N ASN A 318 -10.30 -1.40 21.88
CA ASN A 318 -11.68 -1.63 22.36
C ASN A 318 -12.74 -1.75 21.23
N ARG A 319 -12.34 -2.01 19.97
CA ARG A 319 -13.24 -2.13 18.82
C ARG A 319 -13.53 -3.57 18.39
N GLY A 320 -13.14 -4.58 19.13
CA GLY A 320 -13.58 -5.97 18.91
C GLY A 320 -13.29 -6.57 17.51
N LYS A 321 -12.56 -5.86 16.64
CA LYS A 321 -12.21 -6.35 15.30
C LYS A 321 -11.08 -7.37 15.41
N ARG A 322 -11.42 -8.65 15.16
CA ARG A 322 -10.46 -9.74 15.12
C ARG A 322 -9.53 -9.57 13.91
N PHE A 323 -8.22 -9.58 14.14
CA PHE A 323 -7.29 -9.89 13.07
C PHE A 323 -7.55 -11.34 12.62
N VAL A 324 -8.11 -11.53 11.45
CA VAL A 324 -8.32 -12.82 10.82
C VAL A 324 -7.59 -12.79 9.48
N ILE A 325 -6.78 -13.82 9.23
CA ILE A 325 -6.23 -14.11 7.90
C ILE A 325 -7.32 -14.69 7.04
#